data_e39becf67f8fe976777c1be7fd461f17
#
_entry.id   e39becf67f8fe976777c1be7fd461f17
#
_cell.length_a   1.000
_cell.length_b   1.000
_cell.length_c   1.000
_cell.angle_alpha   90.00
_cell.angle_beta   90.00
_cell.angle_gamma   90.00
#
_symmetry.space_group_name_H-M   'P 1'
#
loop_
_entity.id
_entity.type
_entity.pdbx_description
1 polymer ?
#
loop_
_entity_poly.entity_id
_entity_poly.type
_entity_poly.pdbx_seq_one_letter_code
_entity_poly.pdbx_strand_id
1 'polypeptide(L)'
;MSDFVEEGKTLGGRLQDAREKQGISISLAAKLSGVQSKTLKNWELDRSEPRSNRLVNLAGVLGVTASYLLDGTGGEIEPEQKSRSDVKLLISELENQTEILALEMTKLSEQLRAVNRQLSALRHSDW
;
A
#
# COMPACT_ATOMS: atom_id res chain seq x y z
N MET A 1 24.57 19.04 -8.01
CA MET A 1 23.57 18.90 -9.03
C MET A 1 22.66 17.76 -8.76
N SER A 2 21.41 18.07 -8.69
CA SER A 2 20.39 17.09 -8.36
C SER A 2 20.31 15.96 -9.37
N ASP A 3 20.70 16.21 -10.59
CA ASP A 3 20.61 15.22 -11.66
C ASP A 3 21.46 14.00 -11.39
N PHE A 4 22.56 14.18 -10.69
CA PHE A 4 23.44 13.06 -10.38
C PHE A 4 22.81 12.07 -9.41
N VAL A 5 21.93 12.56 -8.59
CA VAL A 5 21.25 11.71 -7.61
C VAL A 5 20.37 10.69 -8.32
N GLU A 6 19.78 11.10 -9.44
CA GLU A 6 18.87 10.24 -10.17
C GLU A 6 19.57 9.25 -11.09
N GLU A 7 20.77 9.60 -11.55
CA GLU A 7 21.47 8.80 -12.56
C GLU A 7 21.82 7.40 -12.10
N GLY A 8 22.06 7.22 -10.82
CA GLY A 8 22.41 5.92 -10.29
C GLY A 8 21.23 5.06 -9.88
N LYS A 9 20.03 5.58 -10.01
CA LYS A 9 18.86 4.85 -9.52
C LYS A 9 18.30 3.91 -10.56
N THR A 10 17.91 2.73 -10.10
CA THR A 10 17.25 1.74 -10.94
C THR A 10 15.75 1.99 -10.93
N LEU A 11 15.04 1.27 -11.79
CA LEU A 11 13.59 1.30 -11.80
C LEU A 11 13.06 0.98 -10.40
N GLY A 12 13.58 -0.07 -9.78
CA GLY A 12 13.14 -0.45 -8.43
C GLY A 12 13.42 0.61 -7.40
N GLY A 13 14.57 1.26 -7.49
CA GLY A 13 14.93 2.37 -6.61
C GLY A 13 13.98 3.54 -6.76
N ARG A 14 13.59 3.86 -7.99
CA ARG A 14 12.65 4.93 -8.26
C ARG A 14 11.24 4.59 -7.77
N LEU A 15 10.86 3.32 -7.91
CA LEU A 15 9.58 2.85 -7.36
C LEU A 15 9.54 3.04 -5.84
N GLN A 16 10.59 2.62 -5.18
CA GLN A 16 10.69 2.73 -3.73
C GLN A 16 10.65 4.19 -3.29
N ASP A 17 11.42 5.05 -3.95
CA ASP A 17 11.46 6.46 -3.63
C ASP A 17 10.07 7.10 -3.78
N ALA A 18 9.40 6.81 -4.87
CA ALA A 18 8.08 7.38 -5.12
C ALA A 18 7.07 6.91 -4.07
N ARG A 19 7.14 5.63 -3.71
CA ARG A 19 6.25 5.08 -2.70
C ARG A 19 6.50 5.72 -1.33
N GLU A 20 7.76 5.84 -0.94
CA GLU A 20 8.12 6.43 0.34
C GLU A 20 7.74 7.90 0.41
N LYS A 21 7.87 8.59 -0.72
CA LYS A 21 7.49 9.99 -0.82
C LYS A 21 5.99 10.18 -0.61
N GLN A 22 5.19 9.22 -1.04
CA GLN A 22 3.75 9.23 -0.81
C GLN A 22 3.40 8.78 0.60
N GLY A 23 4.35 8.24 1.33
CA GLY A 23 4.12 7.80 2.70
C GLY A 23 3.26 6.55 2.82
N ILE A 24 3.23 5.72 1.79
CA ILE A 24 2.41 4.50 1.83
C ILE A 24 3.29 3.26 1.93
N SER A 25 2.72 2.22 2.51
CA SER A 25 3.41 0.94 2.69
C SER A 25 3.44 0.15 1.38
N ILE A 26 4.33 -0.84 1.33
CA ILE A 26 4.35 -1.79 0.21
C ILE A 26 3.00 -2.48 0.08
N SER A 27 2.43 -2.86 1.21
CA SER A 27 1.15 -3.56 1.23
C SER A 27 0.04 -2.73 0.58
N LEU A 28 -0.05 -1.45 0.95
CA LEU A 28 -1.06 -0.56 0.40
C LEU A 28 -0.82 -0.29 -1.09
N ALA A 29 0.43 0.01 -1.44
CA ALA A 29 0.77 0.28 -2.84
C ALA A 29 0.47 -0.93 -3.73
N ALA A 30 0.80 -2.12 -3.24
CA ALA A 30 0.52 -3.36 -3.97
C ALA A 30 -0.98 -3.54 -4.16
N LYS A 31 -1.74 -3.31 -3.11
CA LYS A 31 -3.18 -3.46 -3.15
C LYS A 31 -3.83 -2.50 -4.13
N LEU A 32 -3.41 -1.25 -4.11
CA LEU A 32 -3.92 -0.24 -5.04
C LEU A 32 -3.55 -0.54 -6.49
N SER A 33 -2.43 -1.22 -6.69
CA SER A 33 -1.94 -1.58 -8.03
C SER A 33 -2.45 -2.93 -8.50
N GLY A 34 -3.13 -3.67 -7.65
CA GLY A 34 -3.66 -4.97 -8.01
C GLY A 34 -2.63 -6.08 -8.09
N VAL A 35 -1.55 -5.97 -7.32
CA VAL A 35 -0.50 -6.99 -7.28
C VAL A 35 -0.26 -7.41 -5.84
N GLN A 36 0.47 -8.52 -5.67
CA GLN A 36 0.84 -8.98 -4.35
C GLN A 36 1.99 -8.16 -3.79
N SER A 37 2.04 -8.03 -2.48
CA SER A 37 3.12 -7.29 -1.81
C SER A 37 4.49 -7.86 -2.16
N LYS A 38 4.58 -9.18 -2.23
CA LYS A 38 5.83 -9.85 -2.60
C LYS A 38 6.29 -9.45 -4.00
N THR A 39 5.35 -9.33 -4.91
CA THR A 39 5.65 -8.93 -6.28
C THR A 39 6.19 -7.50 -6.32
N LEU A 40 5.53 -6.59 -5.63
CA LEU A 40 5.99 -5.19 -5.57
C LEU A 40 7.36 -5.10 -4.91
N LYS A 41 7.55 -5.85 -3.83
CA LYS A 41 8.85 -5.87 -3.16
C LYS A 41 9.96 -6.34 -4.09
N ASN A 42 9.70 -7.37 -4.89
CA ASN A 42 10.67 -7.87 -5.87
C ASN A 42 11.01 -6.81 -6.90
N TRP A 43 10.00 -6.06 -7.34
CA TRP A 43 10.23 -4.96 -8.28
C TRP A 43 11.09 -3.85 -7.67
N GLU A 44 10.84 -3.50 -6.41
CA GLU A 44 11.64 -2.48 -5.71
C GLU A 44 13.08 -2.92 -5.51
N LEU A 45 13.30 -4.21 -5.38
CA LEU A 45 14.65 -4.77 -5.19
C LEU A 45 15.33 -5.14 -6.51
N ASP A 46 14.70 -4.82 -7.62
CA ASP A 46 15.23 -5.12 -8.96
C ASP A 46 15.43 -6.61 -9.24
N ARG A 47 14.67 -7.45 -8.54
CA ARG A 47 14.69 -8.90 -8.78
C ARG A 47 13.87 -9.28 -9.98
N SER A 48 12.88 -8.44 -10.32
CA SER A 48 12.04 -8.61 -11.49
C SER A 48 11.55 -7.24 -11.90
N GLU A 49 10.96 -7.14 -13.09
CA GLU A 49 10.48 -5.88 -13.62
C GLU A 49 8.99 -5.97 -13.91
N PRO A 50 8.24 -4.89 -13.64
CA PRO A 50 6.83 -4.87 -14.00
C PRO A 50 6.66 -4.74 -15.51
N ARG A 51 5.58 -5.33 -16.03
CA ARG A 51 5.20 -5.13 -17.42
C ARG A 51 4.67 -3.71 -17.58
N SER A 52 4.64 -3.25 -18.85
CA SER A 52 4.25 -1.88 -19.15
C SER A 52 2.92 -1.47 -18.55
N ASN A 53 1.91 -2.33 -18.65
CA ASN A 53 0.59 -2.00 -18.09
C ASN A 53 0.62 -1.86 -16.58
N ARG A 54 1.39 -2.70 -15.91
CA ARG A 54 1.54 -2.60 -14.46
C ARG A 54 2.33 -1.37 -14.06
N LEU A 55 3.33 -1.03 -14.87
CA LEU A 55 4.15 0.15 -14.62
C LEU A 55 3.33 1.43 -14.72
N VAL A 56 2.47 1.53 -15.72
CA VAL A 56 1.58 2.68 -15.86
C VAL A 56 0.63 2.78 -14.67
N ASN A 57 0.11 1.66 -14.23
CA ASN A 57 -0.77 1.58 -13.07
C ASN A 57 -0.06 2.05 -11.81
N LEU A 58 1.15 1.55 -11.59
CA LEU A 58 1.97 1.94 -10.44
C LEU A 58 2.27 3.43 -10.47
N ALA A 59 2.63 3.96 -11.63
CA ALA A 59 2.92 5.38 -11.79
C ALA A 59 1.72 6.21 -11.33
N GLY A 60 0.52 5.81 -11.75
CA GLY A 60 -0.69 6.49 -11.32
C GLY A 60 -0.91 6.46 -9.82
N VAL A 61 -0.70 5.29 -9.22
CA VAL A 61 -0.84 5.11 -7.77
C VAL A 61 0.17 5.97 -7.01
N LEU A 62 1.40 6.03 -7.52
CA LEU A 62 2.50 6.71 -6.84
C LEU A 62 2.58 8.20 -7.18
N GLY A 63 1.75 8.69 -8.09
CA GLY A 63 1.71 10.10 -8.43
C GLY A 63 2.90 10.57 -9.24
N VAL A 64 3.46 9.68 -10.04
CA VAL A 64 4.59 9.99 -10.93
C VAL A 64 4.25 9.55 -12.34
N THR A 65 5.08 9.95 -13.32
CA THR A 65 4.91 9.50 -14.68
C THR A 65 5.58 8.15 -14.89
N ALA A 66 5.09 7.39 -15.87
CA ALA A 66 5.73 6.13 -16.22
C ALA A 66 7.15 6.38 -16.73
N SER A 67 7.37 7.49 -17.44
CA SER A 67 8.71 7.87 -17.91
C SER A 67 9.67 8.05 -16.76
N TYR A 68 9.22 8.66 -15.67
CA TYR A 68 10.06 8.82 -14.48
C TYR A 68 10.51 7.46 -13.96
N LEU A 69 9.58 6.52 -13.86
CA LEU A 69 9.91 5.19 -13.33
C LEU A 69 10.88 4.45 -14.24
N LEU A 70 10.69 4.59 -15.56
CA LEU A 70 11.51 3.87 -16.54
C LEU A 70 12.93 4.38 -16.63
N ASP A 71 13.10 5.68 -16.70
CA ASP A 71 14.41 6.26 -16.98
C ASP A 71 14.76 7.49 -16.16
N GLY A 72 13.89 7.88 -15.25
CA GLY A 72 14.13 9.03 -14.39
C GLY A 72 13.75 10.36 -15.01
N THR A 73 13.21 10.37 -16.23
CA THR A 73 12.77 11.60 -16.88
C THR A 73 11.33 11.93 -16.47
N GLY A 74 10.96 13.20 -16.60
CA GLY A 74 9.65 13.64 -16.18
C GLY A 74 9.65 13.95 -14.70
N GLY A 75 8.84 13.26 -13.96
CA GLY A 75 8.79 13.49 -12.51
C GLY A 75 7.40 13.30 -11.97
N GLU A 76 7.11 14.04 -10.90
CA GLU A 76 5.81 13.96 -10.26
C GLU A 76 4.73 14.59 -11.13
N ILE A 77 3.55 14.00 -11.06
CA ILE A 77 2.37 14.57 -11.69
C ILE A 77 1.99 15.80 -10.86
N GLU A 78 1.68 16.90 -11.56
CA GLU A 78 1.23 18.11 -10.90
C GLU A 78 0.01 17.82 -10.02
N PRO A 79 -0.10 18.46 -8.85
CA PRO A 79 -1.22 18.18 -7.95
C PRO A 79 -2.59 18.28 -8.60
N GLU A 80 -2.78 19.24 -9.49
CA GLU A 80 -4.04 19.38 -10.19
C GLU A 80 -4.30 18.29 -11.22
N GLN A 81 -3.25 17.57 -11.61
CA GLN A 81 -3.35 16.42 -12.53
C GLN A 81 -3.51 15.11 -11.78
N LYS A 82 -3.20 15.11 -10.49
CA LYS A 82 -3.56 13.97 -9.66
C LYS A 82 -5.08 13.93 -9.65
N SER A 83 -5.62 13.02 -10.40
CA SER A 83 -7.05 13.03 -10.59
C SER A 83 -7.77 12.80 -9.27
N ARG A 84 -8.93 13.41 -9.16
CA ARG A 84 -9.79 13.18 -8.01
C ARG A 84 -10.14 11.71 -7.85
N SER A 85 -10.12 10.98 -8.96
CA SER A 85 -10.41 9.55 -8.91
C SER A 85 -9.32 8.78 -8.19
N ASP A 86 -8.05 9.20 -8.30
CA ASP A 86 -6.97 8.52 -7.57
C ASP A 86 -7.10 8.75 -6.08
N VAL A 87 -7.42 9.97 -5.68
CA VAL A 87 -7.65 10.28 -4.27
C VAL A 87 -8.87 9.54 -3.75
N LYS A 88 -9.94 9.51 -4.52
CA LYS A 88 -11.14 8.78 -4.15
C LYS A 88 -10.88 7.30 -3.98
N LEU A 89 -10.08 6.73 -4.88
CA LEU A 89 -9.72 5.32 -4.79
C LEU A 89 -8.95 5.03 -3.50
N LEU A 90 -8.00 5.89 -3.17
CA LEU A 90 -7.23 5.75 -1.95
C LEU A 90 -8.12 5.85 -0.71
N ILE A 91 -8.98 6.86 -0.69
CA ILE A 91 -9.93 7.05 0.42
C ILE A 91 -10.83 5.83 0.58
N SER A 92 -11.39 5.34 -0.53
CA SER A 92 -12.26 4.17 -0.50
C SER A 92 -11.54 2.95 0.05
N GLU A 93 -10.29 2.76 -0.34
CA GLU A 93 -9.51 1.63 0.14
C GLU A 93 -9.24 1.74 1.64
N LEU A 94 -8.90 2.92 2.12
CA LEU A 94 -8.66 3.14 3.54
C LEU A 94 -9.93 2.94 4.35
N GLU A 95 -11.06 3.42 3.83
CA GLU A 95 -12.35 3.24 4.48
C GLU A 95 -12.70 1.76 4.58
N ASN A 96 -12.45 1.02 3.50
CA ASN A 96 -12.71 -0.40 3.47
C ASN A 96 -11.85 -1.15 4.49
N GLN A 97 -10.57 -0.80 4.58
CA GLN A 97 -9.69 -1.42 5.57
C GLN A 97 -10.13 -1.10 6.99
N THR A 98 -10.55 0.13 7.24
CA THR A 98 -11.05 0.54 8.55
C THR A 98 -12.27 -0.28 8.93
N GLU A 99 -13.17 -0.47 7.99
CA GLU A 99 -14.39 -1.24 8.23
C GLU A 99 -14.08 -2.70 8.54
N ILE A 100 -13.17 -3.29 7.78
CA ILE A 100 -12.76 -4.68 8.02
C ILE A 100 -12.14 -4.83 9.40
N LEU A 101 -11.25 -3.91 9.77
CA LEU A 101 -10.62 -3.96 11.08
C LEU A 101 -11.63 -3.76 12.21
N ALA A 102 -12.61 -2.88 12.01
CA ALA A 102 -13.66 -2.67 13.01
C ALA A 102 -14.48 -3.94 13.22
N LEU A 103 -14.80 -4.64 12.13
CA LEU A 103 -15.53 -5.91 12.22
C LEU A 103 -14.72 -6.97 12.95
N GLU A 104 -13.42 -7.04 12.66
CA GLU A 104 -12.53 -7.98 13.34
C GLU A 104 -12.45 -7.68 14.84
N MET A 105 -12.37 -6.40 15.20
CA MET A 105 -12.36 -6.01 16.62
C MET A 105 -13.64 -6.41 17.32
N THR A 106 -14.77 -6.23 16.69
CA THR A 106 -16.05 -6.64 17.23
C THR A 106 -16.08 -8.14 17.47
N LYS A 107 -15.61 -8.91 16.49
CA LYS A 107 -15.55 -10.35 16.60
C LYS A 107 -14.66 -10.81 17.75
N LEU A 108 -13.49 -10.19 17.87
CA LEU A 108 -12.57 -10.52 18.96
C LEU A 108 -13.16 -10.16 20.32
N SER A 109 -13.86 -9.02 20.40
CA SER A 109 -14.53 -8.62 21.64
C SER A 109 -15.57 -9.63 22.05
N GLU A 110 -16.35 -10.15 21.10
CA GLU A 110 -17.35 -11.17 21.39
C GLU A 110 -16.71 -12.46 21.85
N GLN A 111 -15.62 -12.87 21.22
CA GLN A 111 -14.89 -14.06 21.62
C GLN A 111 -14.34 -13.91 23.03
N LEU A 112 -13.81 -12.74 23.35
CA LEU A 112 -13.29 -12.46 24.69
C LEU A 112 -14.40 -12.53 25.73
N ARG A 113 -15.56 -11.95 25.43
CA ARG A 113 -16.70 -12.02 26.35
C ARG A 113 -17.14 -13.46 26.58
N ALA A 114 -17.15 -14.27 25.53
CA ALA A 114 -17.52 -15.67 25.64
C ALA A 114 -16.56 -16.42 26.57
N VAL A 115 -15.25 -16.20 26.38
CA VAL A 115 -14.24 -16.82 27.23
C VAL A 115 -14.40 -16.36 28.69
N ASN A 116 -14.63 -15.06 28.88
CA ASN A 116 -14.83 -14.53 30.24
C ASN A 116 -16.05 -15.11 30.91
N ARG A 117 -17.13 -15.32 30.14
CA ARG A 117 -18.31 -15.98 30.70
C ARG A 117 -18.01 -17.40 31.14
N GLN A 118 -17.24 -18.13 30.34
CA GLN A 118 -16.84 -19.49 30.67
C GLN A 118 -15.97 -19.53 31.92
N LEU A 119 -15.01 -18.61 32.01
CA LEU A 119 -14.16 -18.49 33.18
C LEU A 119 -14.97 -18.17 34.43
N SER A 120 -15.90 -17.24 34.28
CA SER A 120 -16.74 -16.85 35.38
C SER A 120 -17.59 -18.03 35.88
N ALA A 121 -18.14 -18.80 34.95
CA ALA A 121 -18.93 -19.99 35.30
C ALA A 121 -18.07 -21.01 36.02
N LEU A 122 -16.85 -21.24 35.59
CA LEU A 122 -15.94 -22.17 36.23
C LEU A 122 -15.53 -21.67 37.62
N ARG A 123 -15.31 -20.37 37.75
CA ARG A 123 -14.93 -19.77 39.01
C ARG A 123 -16.01 -19.87 40.08
N HIS A 124 -17.26 -19.77 39.63
CA HIS A 124 -18.39 -19.82 40.50
C HIS A 124 -19.00 -21.21 40.63
N SER A 125 -18.43 -22.18 39.94
CA SER A 125 -18.89 -23.52 40.06
C SER A 125 -18.43 -24.06 41.43
N ASP A 126 -19.28 -24.80 42.06
CA ASP A 126 -19.01 -25.33 43.37
C ASP A 126 -18.10 -26.53 43.27
N TRP A 127 -16.98 -26.41 43.93
CA TRP A 127 -15.98 -27.48 43.93
C TRP A 127 -16.17 -28.42 45.10
#